data_51e6fa3db48bed63ab6e78570f38d977
#
_entry.id   51e6fa3db48bed63ab6e78570f38d977
#
_cell.length_a   1.000
_cell.length_b   1.000
_cell.length_c   1.000
_cell.angle_alpha   90.00
_cell.angle_beta   90.00
_cell.angle_gamma   90.00
#
_symmetry.space_group_name_H-M   'P 1'
#
loop_
_entity.id
_entity.type
_entity.pdbx_description
1 polymer ?
#
loop_
_entity_poly.entity_id
_entity_poly.type
_entity_poly.pdbx_seq_one_letter_code
_entity_poly.pdbx_strand_id
1 'polypeptide(L)'
;FDLVDIYVVFFSAPLIVSLLSAYFLKDILSFKGIMLMLLSFGSIIYSLGPSMKIFSLDLIFPIVPPICWALYQFFTKVVSSDNEPFASIFYTSILGAIIFSIFISFNWVPLEKNIYWLYLVLLGAAGFVSHSLIIYAIQLSNLSFVTNFQYSQLIWSTIVNFLIFGVPFDYNKIIGVIGIIIFGLLFIRTEGDKDKVRV
;
A
#
# COMPACT_ATOMS: atom_id res chain seq x y z
N PHE A 1 -12.86 13.99 -8.22
CA PHE A 1 -11.42 13.70 -8.11
C PHE A 1 -11.00 12.80 -9.25
N ASP A 2 -9.85 13.11 -9.83
CA ASP A 2 -9.22 12.19 -10.76
C ASP A 2 -8.65 10.99 -9.97
N LEU A 3 -8.60 9.83 -10.60
CA LEU A 3 -8.05 8.61 -9.99
C LEU A 3 -6.62 8.83 -9.47
N VAL A 4 -5.87 9.68 -10.15
CA VAL A 4 -4.50 10.09 -9.80
C VAL A 4 -4.46 10.78 -8.43
N ASP A 5 -5.39 11.70 -8.16
CA ASP A 5 -5.45 12.42 -6.89
C ASP A 5 -5.72 11.46 -5.72
N ILE A 6 -6.60 10.48 -5.94
CA ILE A 6 -6.92 9.45 -4.94
C ILE A 6 -5.68 8.59 -4.64
N TYR A 7 -4.92 8.20 -5.66
CA TYR A 7 -3.68 7.42 -5.45
C TYR A 7 -2.60 8.21 -4.71
N VAL A 8 -2.43 9.52 -5.00
CA VAL A 8 -1.48 10.36 -4.24
C VAL A 8 -1.84 10.38 -2.76
N VAL A 9 -3.13 10.56 -2.44
CA VAL A 9 -3.60 10.52 -1.06
C VAL A 9 -3.39 9.13 -0.44
N PHE A 10 -3.68 8.05 -1.17
CA PHE A 10 -3.49 6.69 -0.69
C PHE A 10 -2.02 6.37 -0.37
N PHE A 11 -1.08 6.88 -1.15
CA PHE A 11 0.35 6.72 -0.87
C PHE A 11 0.85 7.49 0.37
N SER A 12 -0.01 8.26 1.05
CA SER A 12 0.30 8.77 2.39
C SER A 12 0.22 7.68 3.48
N ALA A 13 -0.39 6.52 3.20
CA ALA A 13 -0.54 5.44 4.17
C ALA A 13 0.78 5.00 4.85
N PRO A 14 1.92 4.79 4.17
CA PRO A 14 3.18 4.47 4.82
C PRO A 14 3.66 5.52 5.84
N LEU A 15 3.37 6.81 5.58
CA LEU A 15 3.68 7.88 6.54
C LEU A 15 2.82 7.75 7.81
N ILE A 16 1.52 7.49 7.64
CA ILE A 16 0.58 7.28 8.76
C ILE A 16 0.99 6.04 9.56
N VAL A 17 1.31 4.93 8.88
CA VAL A 17 1.80 3.71 9.55
C VAL A 17 3.06 3.98 10.36
N SER A 18 4.02 4.71 9.80
CA SER A 18 5.26 5.03 10.50
C SER A 18 5.04 5.88 11.73
N LEU A 19 4.08 6.82 11.70
CA LEU A 19 3.68 7.59 12.87
C LEU A 19 3.02 6.70 13.94
N LEU A 20 2.10 5.83 13.56
CA LEU A 20 1.47 4.88 14.48
C LEU A 20 2.49 3.92 15.09
N SER A 21 3.38 3.39 14.26
CA SER A 21 4.45 2.48 14.69
C SER A 21 5.42 3.14 15.65
N ALA A 22 5.85 4.37 15.37
CA ALA A 22 6.74 5.13 16.23
C ALA A 22 6.09 5.42 17.60
N TYR A 23 4.81 5.79 17.61
CA TYR A 23 4.12 6.17 18.84
C TYR A 23 3.75 4.96 19.71
N PHE A 24 3.19 3.91 19.12
CA PHE A 24 2.64 2.77 19.87
C PHE A 24 3.62 1.59 19.99
N LEU A 25 4.40 1.30 18.95
CA LEU A 25 5.32 0.14 18.93
C LEU A 25 6.76 0.53 19.27
N LYS A 26 7.05 1.82 19.42
CA LYS A 26 8.41 2.36 19.61
C LYS A 26 9.37 1.98 18.48
N ASP A 27 8.83 1.72 17.31
CA ASP A 27 9.56 1.37 16.10
C ASP A 27 9.95 2.66 15.36
N ILE A 28 11.01 3.32 15.85
CA ILE A 28 11.40 4.65 15.40
C ILE A 28 12.45 4.51 14.30
N LEU A 29 12.13 5.02 13.11
CA LEU A 29 13.09 5.23 12.04
C LEU A 29 14.13 6.30 12.44
N SER A 30 15.32 6.20 11.85
CA SER A 30 16.29 7.29 11.97
C SER A 30 15.78 8.57 11.29
N PHE A 31 16.30 9.71 11.68
CA PHE A 31 15.98 10.96 11.00
C PHE A 31 16.26 10.89 9.49
N LYS A 32 17.36 10.23 9.11
CA LYS A 32 17.70 9.98 7.70
C LYS A 32 16.68 9.08 7.02
N GLY A 33 16.20 8.02 7.70
CA GLY A 33 15.14 7.14 7.20
C GLY A 33 13.85 7.90 6.94
N ILE A 34 13.42 8.75 7.88
CA ILE A 34 12.24 9.60 7.72
C ILE A 34 12.40 10.53 6.50
N MET A 35 13.54 11.18 6.35
CA MET A 35 13.81 12.04 5.18
C MET A 35 13.74 11.27 3.86
N LEU A 36 14.32 10.08 3.80
CA LEU A 36 14.30 9.24 2.60
C LEU A 36 12.87 8.77 2.26
N MET A 37 12.07 8.44 3.27
CA MET A 37 10.66 8.09 3.08
C MET A 37 9.84 9.28 2.56
N LEU A 38 10.08 10.49 3.09
CA LEU A 38 9.43 11.72 2.60
C LEU A 38 9.87 12.05 1.16
N LEU A 39 11.13 11.84 0.81
CA LEU A 39 11.63 12.03 -0.56
C LEU A 39 11.02 11.00 -1.53
N SER A 40 10.84 9.74 -1.11
CA SER A 40 10.13 8.73 -1.89
C SER A 40 8.68 9.14 -2.13
N PHE A 41 7.98 9.63 -1.11
CA PHE A 41 6.62 10.14 -1.23
C PHE A 41 6.55 11.38 -2.15
N GLY A 42 7.50 12.31 -2.02
CA GLY A 42 7.63 13.46 -2.91
C GLY A 42 7.84 13.05 -4.38
N SER A 43 8.60 11.98 -4.63
CA SER A 43 8.79 11.42 -5.97
C SER A 43 7.47 10.87 -6.56
N ILE A 44 6.60 10.31 -5.72
CA ILE A 44 5.26 9.86 -6.14
C ILE A 44 4.38 11.05 -6.51
N ILE A 45 4.35 12.08 -5.66
CA ILE A 45 3.59 13.30 -5.93
C ILE A 45 4.03 13.91 -7.26
N TYR A 46 5.34 14.02 -7.48
CA TYR A 46 5.90 14.54 -8.73
C TYR A 46 5.50 13.68 -9.94
N SER A 47 5.60 12.34 -9.81
CA SER A 47 5.30 11.40 -10.88
C SER A 47 3.84 11.41 -11.31
N LEU A 48 2.93 11.53 -10.37
CA LEU A 48 1.50 11.49 -10.62
C LEU A 48 0.95 12.83 -11.08
N GLY A 49 1.61 13.96 -10.78
CA GLY A 49 1.18 15.29 -11.17
C GLY A 49 -0.24 15.61 -10.71
N PRO A 50 -0.52 15.54 -9.41
CA PRO A 50 -1.87 15.71 -8.88
C PRO A 50 -2.47 17.05 -9.26
N SER A 51 -3.79 17.10 -9.42
CA SER A 51 -4.51 18.34 -9.67
C SER A 51 -4.58 19.20 -8.41
N MET A 52 -4.74 20.52 -8.58
CA MET A 52 -4.91 21.46 -7.45
C MET A 52 -6.19 21.20 -6.63
N LYS A 53 -7.08 20.33 -7.08
CA LYS A 53 -8.30 19.91 -6.36
C LYS A 53 -8.02 19.13 -5.08
N ILE A 54 -6.80 18.65 -4.88
CA ILE A 54 -6.35 18.00 -3.63
C ILE A 54 -6.61 18.89 -2.39
N PHE A 55 -6.73 20.20 -2.54
CA PHE A 55 -6.99 21.11 -1.43
C PHE A 55 -8.47 21.45 -1.22
N SER A 56 -9.40 20.73 -1.83
CA SER A 56 -10.86 20.92 -1.63
C SER A 56 -11.37 20.20 -0.38
N LEU A 57 -12.51 20.66 0.18
CA LEU A 57 -13.16 20.03 1.34
C LEU A 57 -13.61 18.59 1.06
N ASP A 58 -13.79 18.22 -0.22
CA ASP A 58 -14.16 16.88 -0.63
C ASP A 58 -13.03 15.85 -0.41
N LEU A 59 -11.83 16.30 -0.03
CA LEU A 59 -10.68 15.44 0.31
C LEU A 59 -10.98 14.49 1.48
N ILE A 60 -12.00 14.76 2.26
CA ILE A 60 -12.42 13.91 3.38
C ILE A 60 -12.68 12.46 2.92
N PHE A 61 -13.26 12.26 1.73
CA PHE A 61 -13.58 10.92 1.22
C PHE A 61 -12.32 10.13 0.81
N PRO A 62 -11.38 10.65 0.02
CA PRO A 62 -10.16 9.91 -0.34
C PRO A 62 -9.16 9.74 0.80
N ILE A 63 -9.27 10.47 1.92
CA ILE A 63 -8.35 10.33 3.07
C ILE A 63 -8.72 9.12 3.97
N VAL A 64 -9.95 8.65 3.94
CA VAL A 64 -10.42 7.51 4.75
C VAL A 64 -9.69 6.20 4.38
N PRO A 65 -9.56 5.82 3.10
CA PRO A 65 -8.88 4.58 2.71
C PRO A 65 -7.44 4.45 3.23
N PRO A 66 -6.53 5.45 3.09
CA PRO A 66 -5.18 5.33 3.62
C PRO A 66 -5.13 5.22 5.15
N ILE A 67 -6.04 5.88 5.87
CA ILE A 67 -6.15 5.73 7.33
C ILE A 67 -6.59 4.31 7.68
N CYS A 68 -7.65 3.78 7.05
CA CYS A 68 -8.11 2.42 7.26
C CYS A 68 -7.02 1.39 6.92
N TRP A 69 -6.29 1.61 5.83
CA TRP A 69 -5.18 0.75 5.43
C TRP A 69 -4.02 0.79 6.43
N ALA A 70 -3.69 1.97 6.94
CA ALA A 70 -2.66 2.13 7.96
C ALA A 70 -3.05 1.45 9.28
N LEU A 71 -4.30 1.62 9.72
CA LEU A 71 -4.83 0.94 10.90
C LEU A 71 -4.86 -0.57 10.71
N TYR A 72 -5.26 -1.07 9.54
CA TYR A 72 -5.22 -2.50 9.23
C TYR A 72 -3.80 -3.07 9.40
N GLN A 73 -2.80 -2.43 8.82
CA GLN A 73 -1.41 -2.89 8.95
C GLN A 73 -0.90 -2.81 10.38
N PHE A 74 -1.23 -1.73 11.10
CA PHE A 74 -0.88 -1.55 12.50
C PHE A 74 -1.49 -2.66 13.38
N PHE A 75 -2.80 -2.90 13.28
CA PHE A 75 -3.45 -3.96 14.05
C PHE A 75 -2.97 -5.35 13.64
N THR A 76 -2.66 -5.56 12.36
CA THR A 76 -2.05 -6.80 11.90
C THR A 76 -0.71 -7.04 12.62
N LYS A 77 0.14 -6.02 12.78
CA LYS A 77 1.40 -6.15 13.54
C LYS A 77 1.14 -6.50 15.00
N VAL A 78 0.19 -5.83 15.65
CA VAL A 78 -0.12 -6.05 17.06
C VAL A 78 -0.68 -7.46 17.30
N VAL A 79 -1.60 -7.91 16.45
CA VAL A 79 -2.28 -9.21 16.63
C VAL A 79 -1.40 -10.38 16.18
N SER A 80 -0.57 -10.19 15.15
CA SER A 80 0.24 -11.26 14.57
C SER A 80 1.50 -11.56 15.37
N SER A 81 1.85 -10.75 16.38
CA SER A 81 2.97 -11.06 17.29
C SER A 81 2.74 -12.36 18.07
N ASP A 82 1.48 -12.67 18.39
CA ASP A 82 1.11 -13.80 19.25
C ASP A 82 0.32 -14.90 18.53
N ASN A 83 -0.08 -14.70 17.27
CA ASN A 83 -0.95 -15.61 16.53
C ASN A 83 -0.35 -16.02 15.18
N GLU A 84 -0.82 -17.17 14.67
CA GLU A 84 -0.47 -17.60 13.32
C GLU A 84 -0.98 -16.59 12.26
N PRO A 85 -0.17 -16.27 11.22
CA PRO A 85 -0.54 -15.32 10.17
C PRO A 85 -1.86 -15.66 9.48
N PHE A 86 -2.13 -16.96 9.32
CA PHE A 86 -3.34 -17.44 8.68
C PHE A 86 -4.62 -17.08 9.43
N ALA A 87 -4.59 -17.01 10.75
CA ALA A 87 -5.77 -16.62 11.53
C ALA A 87 -6.21 -15.19 11.18
N SER A 88 -5.27 -14.26 11.07
CA SER A 88 -5.57 -12.87 10.71
C SER A 88 -6.20 -12.78 9.32
N ILE A 89 -5.65 -13.49 8.32
CA ILE A 89 -6.18 -13.51 6.95
C ILE A 89 -7.58 -14.13 6.93
N PHE A 90 -7.76 -15.25 7.63
CA PHE A 90 -9.02 -16.00 7.65
C PHE A 90 -10.16 -15.15 8.21
N TYR A 91 -9.99 -14.56 9.39
CA TYR A 91 -11.05 -13.77 10.02
C TYR A 91 -11.35 -12.48 9.24
N THR A 92 -10.35 -11.78 8.73
CA THR A 92 -10.58 -10.56 7.93
C THR A 92 -11.26 -10.88 6.61
N SER A 93 -10.91 -12.00 5.95
CA SER A 93 -11.53 -12.42 4.69
C SER A 93 -12.99 -12.87 4.89
N ILE A 94 -13.30 -13.62 5.96
CA ILE A 94 -14.68 -14.03 6.26
C ILE A 94 -15.54 -12.80 6.58
N LEU A 95 -15.09 -11.93 7.46
CA LEU A 95 -15.82 -10.71 7.79
C LEU A 95 -16.07 -9.84 6.55
N GLY A 96 -15.04 -9.66 5.73
CA GLY A 96 -15.17 -8.96 4.46
C GLY A 96 -16.17 -9.62 3.53
N ALA A 97 -16.10 -10.95 3.37
CA ALA A 97 -17.04 -11.71 2.53
C ALA A 97 -18.48 -11.56 3.01
N ILE A 98 -18.74 -11.66 4.31
CA ILE A 98 -20.08 -11.48 4.89
C ILE A 98 -20.62 -10.07 4.61
N ILE A 99 -19.83 -9.04 4.94
CA ILE A 99 -20.23 -7.64 4.78
C ILE A 99 -20.52 -7.34 3.30
N PHE A 100 -19.59 -7.66 2.40
CA PHE A 100 -19.76 -7.39 0.98
C PHE A 100 -20.87 -8.22 0.34
N SER A 101 -21.13 -9.46 0.81
CA SER A 101 -22.25 -10.25 0.34
C SER A 101 -23.60 -9.61 0.63
N ILE A 102 -23.74 -8.93 1.76
CA ILE A 102 -24.94 -8.15 2.07
C ILE A 102 -25.11 -6.99 1.08
N PHE A 103 -24.04 -6.21 0.86
CA PHE A 103 -24.10 -5.06 -0.05
C PHE A 103 -24.36 -5.46 -1.51
N ILE A 104 -23.71 -6.54 -1.98
CA ILE A 104 -23.84 -6.98 -3.37
C ILE A 104 -25.27 -7.49 -3.67
N SER A 105 -25.97 -8.00 -2.66
CA SER A 105 -27.35 -8.48 -2.82
C SER A 105 -28.31 -7.37 -3.24
N PHE A 106 -28.01 -6.11 -2.88
CA PHE A 106 -28.81 -4.95 -3.25
C PHE A 106 -28.39 -4.30 -4.59
N ASN A 107 -27.18 -4.59 -5.05
CA ASN A 107 -26.59 -3.93 -6.22
C ASN A 107 -26.00 -4.95 -7.21
N TRP A 108 -26.61 -6.13 -7.31
CA TRP A 108 -26.09 -7.18 -8.18
C TRP A 108 -26.21 -6.78 -9.65
N VAL A 109 -25.05 -6.77 -10.32
CA VAL A 109 -24.98 -6.65 -11.78
C VAL A 109 -24.41 -7.96 -12.32
N PRO A 110 -25.18 -8.67 -13.19
CA PRO A 110 -24.71 -9.93 -13.75
C PRO A 110 -23.47 -9.72 -14.63
N LEU A 111 -22.56 -10.67 -14.58
CA LEU A 111 -21.38 -10.65 -15.43
C LEU A 111 -21.77 -11.01 -16.88
N GLU A 112 -21.43 -10.17 -17.83
CA GLU A 112 -21.78 -10.36 -19.24
C GLU A 112 -21.07 -11.56 -19.87
N LYS A 113 -19.87 -11.91 -19.40
CA LYS A 113 -19.03 -12.96 -19.99
C LYS A 113 -18.55 -13.94 -18.93
N ASN A 114 -18.59 -15.24 -19.23
CA ASN A 114 -18.11 -16.28 -18.31
C ASN A 114 -16.62 -16.16 -17.96
N ILE A 115 -15.80 -15.57 -18.85
CA ILE A 115 -14.37 -15.34 -18.58
C ILE A 115 -14.13 -14.41 -17.40
N TYR A 116 -15.08 -13.52 -17.06
CA TYR A 116 -14.94 -12.63 -15.92
C TYR A 116 -14.95 -13.38 -14.58
N TRP A 117 -15.63 -14.52 -14.50
CA TRP A 117 -15.54 -15.38 -13.31
C TRP A 117 -14.12 -15.91 -13.08
N LEU A 118 -13.43 -16.30 -14.15
CA LEU A 118 -12.03 -16.70 -14.06
C LEU A 118 -11.15 -15.55 -13.57
N TYR A 119 -11.34 -14.33 -14.08
CA TYR A 119 -10.58 -13.17 -13.63
C TYR A 119 -10.84 -12.84 -12.16
N LEU A 120 -12.06 -12.97 -11.67
CA LEU A 120 -12.38 -12.78 -10.25
C LEU A 120 -11.71 -13.83 -9.35
N VAL A 121 -11.68 -15.08 -9.77
CA VAL A 121 -10.98 -16.15 -9.03
C VAL A 121 -9.48 -15.89 -9.00
N LEU A 122 -8.87 -15.53 -10.14
CA LEU A 122 -7.45 -15.18 -10.22
C LEU A 122 -7.10 -13.97 -9.37
N LEU A 123 -7.96 -12.94 -9.38
CA LEU A 123 -7.79 -11.74 -8.55
C LEU A 123 -7.86 -12.10 -7.06
N GLY A 124 -8.83 -12.93 -6.66
CA GLY A 124 -8.94 -13.41 -5.28
C GLY A 124 -7.73 -14.22 -4.84
N ALA A 125 -7.25 -15.14 -5.68
CA ALA A 125 -6.06 -15.94 -5.41
C ALA A 125 -4.79 -15.06 -5.29
N ALA A 126 -4.59 -14.13 -6.21
CA ALA A 126 -3.47 -13.18 -6.16
C ALA A 126 -3.56 -12.28 -4.91
N GLY A 127 -4.76 -11.82 -4.56
CA GLY A 127 -5.01 -11.06 -3.34
C GLY A 127 -4.65 -11.84 -2.09
N PHE A 128 -5.09 -13.09 -1.98
CA PHE A 128 -4.75 -13.97 -0.86
C PHE A 128 -3.24 -14.15 -0.70
N VAL A 129 -2.53 -14.46 -1.78
CA VAL A 129 -1.07 -14.61 -1.77
C VAL A 129 -0.39 -13.30 -1.35
N SER A 130 -0.81 -12.16 -1.93
CA SER A 130 -0.22 -10.85 -1.62
C SER A 130 -0.42 -10.46 -0.15
N HIS A 131 -1.63 -10.63 0.38
CA HIS A 131 -1.92 -10.34 1.79
C HIS A 131 -1.15 -11.28 2.73
N SER A 132 -1.02 -12.56 2.38
CA SER A 132 -0.20 -13.50 3.15
C SER A 132 1.25 -13.03 3.24
N LEU A 133 1.85 -12.66 2.12
CA LEU A 133 3.24 -12.18 2.07
C LEU A 133 3.44 -10.89 2.87
N ILE A 134 2.48 -9.96 2.81
CA ILE A 134 2.53 -8.72 3.59
C ILE A 134 2.48 -9.04 5.10
N ILE A 135 1.61 -9.94 5.54
CA ILE A 135 1.50 -10.32 6.96
C ILE A 135 2.81 -10.97 7.44
N TYR A 136 3.37 -11.90 6.67
CA TYR A 136 4.68 -12.48 6.99
C TYR A 136 5.78 -11.43 7.08
N ALA A 137 5.85 -10.50 6.13
CA ALA A 137 6.82 -9.41 6.16
C ALA A 137 6.67 -8.53 7.41
N ILE A 138 5.43 -8.19 7.79
CA ILE A 138 5.11 -7.41 8.99
C ILE A 138 5.51 -8.14 10.28
N GLN A 139 5.39 -9.47 10.33
CA GLN A 139 5.82 -10.26 11.48
C GLN A 139 7.34 -10.26 11.63
N LEU A 140 8.06 -10.44 10.52
CA LEU A 140 9.50 -10.64 10.51
C LEU A 140 10.32 -9.35 10.62
N SER A 141 9.71 -8.18 10.51
CA SER A 141 10.43 -6.92 10.38
C SER A 141 9.69 -5.77 11.06
N ASN A 142 10.34 -4.62 11.19
CA ASN A 142 9.70 -3.41 11.70
C ASN A 142 8.61 -2.93 10.73
N LEU A 143 7.46 -2.57 11.27
CA LEU A 143 6.30 -2.17 10.47
C LEU A 143 6.61 -0.96 9.58
N SER A 144 7.28 0.07 10.12
CA SER A 144 7.69 1.24 9.35
C SER A 144 8.66 0.90 8.21
N PHE A 145 9.50 -0.11 8.39
CA PHE A 145 10.42 -0.57 7.35
C PHE A 145 9.66 -1.26 6.21
N VAL A 146 8.77 -2.20 6.55
CA VAL A 146 7.98 -2.96 5.56
C VAL A 146 7.09 -2.05 4.73
N THR A 147 6.40 -1.10 5.36
CA THR A 147 5.42 -0.26 4.67
C THR A 147 6.04 0.68 3.64
N ASN A 148 7.31 1.05 3.81
CA ASN A 148 8.01 1.88 2.81
C ASN A 148 8.16 1.19 1.45
N PHE A 149 8.18 -0.16 1.40
CA PHE A 149 8.19 -0.92 0.15
C PHE A 149 6.93 -0.74 -0.69
N GLN A 150 5.83 -0.26 -0.11
CA GLN A 150 4.59 0.02 -0.86
C GLN A 150 4.80 1.07 -1.94
N TYR A 151 5.76 1.97 -1.78
CA TYR A 151 6.12 2.93 -2.83
C TYR A 151 6.61 2.26 -4.11
N SER A 152 7.14 1.03 -4.04
CA SER A 152 7.52 0.26 -5.23
C SER A 152 6.33 -0.07 -6.13
N GLN A 153 5.10 0.02 -5.64
CA GLN A 153 3.88 -0.21 -6.42
C GLN A 153 3.82 0.71 -7.66
N LEU A 154 4.32 1.94 -7.56
CA LEU A 154 4.37 2.85 -8.71
C LEU A 154 5.29 2.31 -9.81
N ILE A 155 6.41 1.68 -9.45
CA ILE A 155 7.35 1.07 -10.39
C ILE A 155 6.64 -0.05 -11.16
N TRP A 156 6.04 -0.98 -10.42
CA TRP A 156 5.35 -2.14 -11.00
C TRP A 156 4.15 -1.73 -11.84
N SER A 157 3.33 -0.79 -11.36
CA SER A 157 2.19 -0.29 -12.13
C SER A 157 2.62 0.38 -13.44
N THR A 158 3.73 1.10 -13.44
CA THR A 158 4.27 1.75 -14.65
C THR A 158 4.74 0.70 -15.66
N ILE A 159 5.45 -0.35 -15.21
CA ILE A 159 5.91 -1.45 -16.06
C ILE A 159 4.71 -2.21 -16.66
N VAL A 160 3.72 -2.56 -15.83
CA VAL A 160 2.51 -3.28 -16.27
C VAL A 160 1.71 -2.46 -17.28
N ASN A 161 1.53 -1.16 -17.03
CA ASN A 161 0.85 -0.27 -17.96
C ASN A 161 1.52 -0.22 -19.34
N PHE A 162 2.85 -0.18 -19.37
CA PHE A 162 3.58 -0.20 -20.63
C PHE A 162 3.47 -1.55 -21.35
N LEU A 163 3.69 -2.67 -20.63
CA LEU A 163 3.75 -4.01 -21.23
C LEU A 163 2.38 -4.53 -21.67
N ILE A 164 1.32 -4.26 -20.87
CA ILE A 164 -0.01 -4.84 -21.12
C ILE A 164 -0.91 -3.88 -21.87
N PHE A 165 -0.89 -2.60 -21.53
CA PHE A 165 -1.79 -1.61 -22.11
C PHE A 165 -1.13 -0.75 -23.21
N GLY A 166 0.18 -0.92 -23.45
CA GLY A 166 0.91 -0.16 -24.47
C GLY A 166 0.96 1.36 -24.18
N VAL A 167 0.70 1.78 -22.94
CA VAL A 167 0.72 3.19 -22.56
C VAL A 167 2.17 3.68 -22.56
N PRO A 168 2.52 4.70 -23.36
CA PRO A 168 3.89 5.20 -23.42
C PRO A 168 4.32 5.77 -22.08
N PHE A 169 5.63 5.70 -21.81
CA PHE A 169 6.20 6.30 -20.62
C PHE A 169 6.08 7.82 -20.68
N ASP A 170 5.43 8.40 -19.69
CA ASP A 170 5.46 9.83 -19.43
C ASP A 170 6.77 10.20 -18.76
N TYR A 171 7.34 11.33 -19.15
CA TYR A 171 8.63 11.81 -18.63
C TYR A 171 8.60 11.99 -17.10
N ASN A 172 7.52 12.54 -16.58
CA ASN A 172 7.33 12.72 -15.13
C ASN A 172 7.29 11.39 -14.38
N LYS A 173 6.65 10.36 -14.96
CA LYS A 173 6.61 9.02 -14.37
C LYS A 173 8.00 8.39 -14.31
N ILE A 174 8.82 8.56 -15.35
CA ILE A 174 10.19 8.04 -15.36
C ILE A 174 11.02 8.67 -14.22
N ILE A 175 10.97 10.01 -14.10
CA ILE A 175 11.71 10.73 -13.04
C ILE A 175 11.24 10.27 -11.65
N GLY A 176 9.92 10.15 -11.44
CA GLY A 176 9.38 9.68 -10.18
C GLY A 176 9.79 8.24 -9.85
N VAL A 177 9.75 7.33 -10.82
CA VAL A 177 10.21 5.94 -10.64
C VAL A 177 11.69 5.90 -10.28
N ILE A 178 12.55 6.68 -10.96
CA ILE A 178 13.98 6.78 -10.64
C ILE A 178 14.18 7.30 -9.22
N GLY A 179 13.42 8.33 -8.82
CA GLY A 179 13.45 8.87 -7.46
C GLY A 179 13.10 7.81 -6.41
N ILE A 180 12.02 7.05 -6.62
CA ILE A 180 11.61 5.96 -5.73
C ILE A 180 12.70 4.88 -5.63
N ILE A 181 13.32 4.50 -6.74
CA ILE A 181 14.40 3.51 -6.75
C ILE A 181 15.59 4.02 -5.92
N ILE A 182 16.04 5.24 -6.18
CA ILE A 182 17.21 5.83 -5.49
C ILE A 182 16.93 5.96 -3.99
N PHE A 183 15.84 6.64 -3.62
CA PHE A 183 15.53 6.89 -2.21
C PHE A 183 15.14 5.61 -1.48
N GLY A 184 14.46 4.67 -2.15
CA GLY A 184 14.13 3.35 -1.61
C GLY A 184 15.38 2.51 -1.32
N LEU A 185 16.34 2.45 -2.24
CA LEU A 185 17.61 1.73 -2.02
C LEU A 185 18.43 2.37 -0.90
N LEU A 186 18.48 3.71 -0.83
CA LEU A 186 19.15 4.40 0.26
C LEU A 186 18.45 4.17 1.60
N PHE A 187 17.11 4.10 1.62
CA PHE A 187 16.33 3.77 2.81
C PHE A 187 16.64 2.36 3.30
N ILE A 188 16.60 1.35 2.41
CA ILE A 188 16.94 -0.04 2.74
C ILE A 188 18.34 -0.12 3.33
N ARG A 189 19.31 0.57 2.74
CA ARG A 189 20.70 0.60 3.21
C ARG A 189 20.85 1.28 4.57
N THR A 190 20.03 2.30 4.86
CA THR A 190 20.09 3.08 6.10
C THR A 190 19.41 2.38 7.26
N GLU A 191 18.26 1.74 7.03
CA GLU A 191 17.41 1.15 8.07
C GLU A 191 17.50 -0.38 8.13
N GLY A 192 17.83 -1.05 7.02
CA GLY A 192 17.84 -2.51 6.96
C GLY A 192 18.83 -3.18 7.90
N ASP A 193 19.98 -2.58 8.15
CA ASP A 193 20.95 -3.13 9.11
C ASP A 193 20.45 -3.00 10.55
N LYS A 194 19.70 -1.96 10.86
CA LYS A 194 19.09 -1.77 12.19
C LYS A 194 17.94 -2.73 12.44
N ASP A 195 17.17 -3.04 11.40
CA ASP A 195 16.06 -3.97 11.47
C ASP A 195 16.57 -5.39 11.81
N LYS A 196 17.68 -5.84 11.21
CA LYS A 196 18.32 -7.13 11.52
C LYS A 196 18.79 -7.29 12.97
N VAL A 197 19.11 -6.19 13.64
CA VAL A 197 19.59 -6.22 15.03
C VAL A 197 18.42 -6.31 16.02
N ARG A 198 17.19 -5.99 15.61
CA ARG A 198 16.00 -5.96 16.47
C ARG A 198 15.12 -7.20 16.37
N VAL A 199 15.35 -8.05 15.38
CA VAL A 199 14.72 -9.36 15.20
C VAL A 199 15.60 -10.44 15.88
#